data_94d950c69025f643efd949a22bfb773e
#
_entry.id   94d950c69025f643efd949a22bfb773e
#
_cell.length_a   1.000
_cell.length_b   1.000
_cell.length_c   1.000
_cell.angle_alpha   90.00
_cell.angle_beta   90.00
_cell.angle_gamma   90.00
#
_symmetry.space_group_name_H-M   'P 1'
#
loop_
_entity.id
_entity.type
_entity.pdbx_description
1 polymer ?
#
loop_
_entity_poly.entity_id
_entity_poly.type
_entity_poly.pdbx_seq_one_letter_code
_entity_poly.pdbx_strand_id
1 'polypeptide(L)'
;MYRYLAIKSAIDINQPDKVYFHYKYEPYGVWWNKIKNKLTLEYVEPASEIYGNNIYHYAHQADITRLQKLIKYGGIYLDIDSICLKSFKDLLNYKFVMGIQSNKNNSDIYGLCN
;
A
#
# COMPACT_ATOMS: atom_id res chain seq x y z
N MET A 1 11.95 -9.81 7.65
CA MET A 1 13.00 -9.33 6.70
C MET A 1 12.41 -8.81 5.39
N TYR A 2 11.62 -9.58 4.62
CA TYR A 2 11.12 -9.13 3.30
C TYR A 2 10.27 -7.86 3.34
N ARG A 3 9.39 -7.70 4.36
CA ARG A 3 8.61 -6.45 4.54
C ARG A 3 9.49 -5.21 4.73
N TYR A 4 10.61 -5.36 5.44
CA TYR A 4 11.61 -4.30 5.54
C TYR A 4 12.21 -3.95 4.18
N LEU A 5 12.52 -4.97 3.36
CA LEU A 5 13.07 -4.77 2.01
C LEU A 5 12.05 -4.08 1.10
N ALA A 6 10.77 -4.42 1.20
CA ALA A 6 9.70 -3.78 0.45
C ALA A 6 9.62 -2.28 0.78
N ILE A 7 9.50 -1.91 2.05
CA ILE A 7 9.46 -0.51 2.48
C ILE A 7 10.76 0.22 2.10
N LYS A 8 11.92 -0.42 2.31
CA LYS A 8 13.21 0.17 1.99
C LYS A 8 13.34 0.43 0.49
N SER A 9 12.93 -0.50 -0.37
CA SER A 9 12.97 -0.32 -1.82
C SER A 9 12.07 0.85 -2.26
N ALA A 10 10.88 1.00 -1.68
CA ALA A 10 9.99 2.11 -1.96
C ALA A 10 10.62 3.45 -1.63
N ILE A 11 11.30 3.56 -0.47
CA ILE A 11 11.99 4.78 -0.05
C ILE A 11 13.21 5.07 -0.93
N ASP A 12 14.09 4.09 -1.11
CA ASP A 12 15.38 4.30 -1.77
C ASP A 12 15.23 4.60 -3.26
N ILE A 13 14.26 3.95 -3.93
CA ILE A 13 14.09 4.06 -5.39
C ILE A 13 13.23 5.27 -5.75
N ASN A 14 12.20 5.58 -4.97
CA ASN A 14 11.28 6.67 -5.30
C ASN A 14 11.64 7.98 -4.61
N GLN A 15 12.41 7.96 -3.52
CA GLN A 15 12.82 9.14 -2.74
C GLN A 15 11.64 10.08 -2.43
N PRO A 16 10.54 9.56 -1.86
CA PRO A 16 9.36 10.35 -1.60
C PRO A 16 9.60 11.35 -0.47
N ASP A 17 8.92 12.49 -0.51
CA ASP A 17 8.96 13.49 0.58
C ASP A 17 8.43 12.91 1.89
N LYS A 18 7.46 12.01 1.81
CA LYS A 18 6.83 11.41 2.98
C LYS A 18 6.33 10.00 2.70
N VAL A 19 6.50 9.11 3.68
CA VAL A 19 5.98 7.75 3.63
C VAL A 19 5.05 7.53 4.82
N TYR A 20 3.76 7.35 4.54
CA TYR A 20 2.78 6.95 5.53
C TYR A 20 2.78 5.44 5.69
N PHE A 21 2.81 4.97 6.93
CA PHE A 21 2.63 3.57 7.25
C PHE A 21 1.32 3.40 8.03
N HIS A 22 0.33 2.81 7.38
CA HIS A 22 -0.97 2.56 7.99
C HIS A 22 -0.96 1.22 8.73
N TYR A 23 -1.43 1.20 9.97
CA TYR A 23 -1.43 -0.01 10.79
C TYR A 23 -2.62 -0.05 11.74
N LYS A 24 -3.09 -1.26 12.01
CA LYS A 24 -3.97 -1.56 13.14
C LYS A 24 -3.14 -2.05 14.33
N TYR A 25 -2.15 -2.90 14.07
CA TYR A 25 -1.21 -3.39 15.06
C TYR A 25 0.20 -2.98 14.63
N GLU A 26 0.88 -2.18 15.48
CA GLU A 26 2.23 -1.74 15.16
C GLU A 26 3.16 -2.96 15.06
N PRO A 27 3.93 -3.10 13.97
CA PRO A 27 4.93 -4.13 13.86
C PRO A 27 6.02 -3.99 14.93
N TYR A 28 6.72 -5.06 15.21
CA TYR A 28 7.82 -5.07 16.16
C TYR A 28 9.03 -5.87 15.66
N GLY A 29 10.15 -5.74 16.37
CA GLY A 29 11.37 -6.50 16.08
C GLY A 29 12.45 -5.69 15.37
N VAL A 30 13.61 -6.34 15.17
CA VAL A 30 14.86 -5.69 14.72
C VAL A 30 14.68 -4.94 13.38
N TRP A 31 14.00 -5.54 12.42
CA TRP A 31 13.79 -4.95 11.11
C TRP A 31 12.85 -3.75 11.13
N TRP A 32 11.82 -3.80 11.98
CA TRP A 32 10.93 -2.68 12.20
C TRP A 32 11.66 -1.49 12.81
N ASN A 33 12.44 -1.72 13.85
CA ASN A 33 13.21 -0.67 14.52
C ASN A 33 14.22 0.04 13.60
N LYS A 34 14.69 -0.65 12.54
CA LYS A 34 15.60 -0.06 11.55
C LYS A 34 14.90 0.90 10.57
N ILE A 35 13.60 0.77 10.37
CA ILE A 35 12.89 1.51 9.31
C ILE A 35 11.86 2.49 9.86
N LYS A 36 11.28 2.26 11.03
CA LYS A 36 10.16 3.04 11.54
C LYS A 36 10.43 4.54 11.64
N ASN A 37 11.67 4.94 11.89
CA ASN A 37 12.05 6.35 12.01
C ASN A 37 11.97 7.11 10.67
N LYS A 38 11.88 6.40 9.54
CA LYS A 38 11.70 6.96 8.20
C LYS A 38 10.23 7.05 7.79
N LEU A 39 9.32 6.64 8.66
CA LEU A 39 7.90 6.50 8.37
C LEU A 39 7.07 7.46 9.22
N THR A 40 6.00 7.97 8.64
CA THR A 40 4.92 8.59 9.40
C THR A 40 3.91 7.51 9.74
N LEU A 41 3.88 7.15 11.02
CA LEU A 41 3.00 6.09 11.51
C LEU A 41 1.58 6.62 11.67
N GLU A 42 0.61 5.94 11.08
CA GLU A 42 -0.81 6.31 11.17
C GLU A 42 -1.63 5.08 11.56
N TYR A 43 -2.21 5.13 12.76
CA TYR A 43 -3.18 4.12 13.19
C TYR A 43 -4.43 4.19 12.34
N VAL A 44 -4.94 3.04 11.92
CA VAL A 44 -6.17 2.91 11.13
C VAL A 44 -7.02 1.81 11.74
N GLU A 45 -8.28 2.15 12.05
CA GLU A 45 -9.29 1.13 12.32
C GLU A 45 -9.87 0.67 10.98
N PRO A 46 -9.74 -0.62 10.63
CA PRO A 46 -10.28 -1.12 9.38
C PRO A 46 -11.79 -0.96 9.32
N ALA A 47 -12.31 -0.57 8.15
CA ALA A 47 -13.74 -0.43 7.97
C ALA A 47 -14.46 -1.77 8.16
N SER A 48 -15.46 -1.78 9.04
CA SER A 48 -16.31 -2.96 9.27
C SER A 48 -17.53 -2.98 8.35
N GLU A 49 -17.83 -1.85 7.71
CA GLU A 49 -19.04 -1.65 6.91
C GLU A 49 -18.77 -0.67 5.77
N ILE A 50 -19.46 -0.86 4.64
CA ILE A 50 -19.55 0.11 3.55
C ILE A 50 -20.98 0.13 2.98
N TYR A 51 -21.60 1.30 2.90
CA TYR A 51 -22.98 1.49 2.40
C TYR A 51 -24.01 0.53 3.02
N GLY A 52 -23.92 0.30 4.35
CA GLY A 52 -24.82 -0.59 5.07
C GLY A 52 -24.49 -2.09 4.93
N ASN A 53 -23.40 -2.44 4.23
CA ASN A 53 -22.97 -3.83 4.06
C ASN A 53 -21.75 -4.12 4.93
N ASN A 54 -21.82 -5.17 5.73
CA ASN A 54 -20.72 -5.62 6.58
C ASN A 54 -19.54 -6.15 5.75
N ILE A 55 -18.34 -5.83 6.18
CA ILE A 55 -17.08 -6.25 5.54
C ILE A 55 -16.35 -7.20 6.48
N TYR A 56 -16.30 -8.47 6.11
CA TYR A 56 -15.68 -9.50 6.92
C TYR A 56 -14.26 -9.87 6.47
N HIS A 57 -13.94 -9.61 5.19
CA HIS A 57 -12.67 -10.04 4.63
C HIS A 57 -11.60 -8.94 4.74
N TYR A 58 -10.44 -9.30 5.27
CA TYR A 58 -9.33 -8.35 5.50
C TYR A 58 -8.86 -7.63 4.24
N ALA A 59 -8.83 -8.33 3.08
CA ALA A 59 -8.44 -7.71 1.83
C ALA A 59 -9.40 -6.58 1.44
N HIS A 60 -10.72 -6.79 1.58
CA HIS A 60 -11.72 -5.74 1.30
C HIS A 60 -11.60 -4.56 2.26
N GLN A 61 -11.28 -4.81 3.54
CA GLN A 61 -11.02 -3.74 4.50
C GLN A 61 -9.77 -2.94 4.12
N ALA A 62 -8.73 -3.62 3.61
CA ALA A 62 -7.52 -2.98 3.11
C ALA A 62 -7.80 -2.15 1.85
N ASP A 63 -8.64 -2.63 0.93
CA ASP A 63 -9.04 -1.90 -0.27
C ASP A 63 -9.75 -0.59 0.06
N ILE A 64 -10.65 -0.60 1.05
CA ILE A 64 -11.33 0.61 1.50
C ILE A 64 -10.33 1.59 2.12
N THR A 65 -9.45 1.10 2.99
CA THR A 65 -8.39 1.92 3.58
C THR A 65 -7.51 2.54 2.50
N ARG A 66 -7.08 1.75 1.53
CA ARG A 66 -6.26 2.18 0.37
C ARG A 66 -6.93 3.35 -0.36
N LEU A 67 -8.18 3.19 -0.74
CA LEU A 67 -8.94 4.22 -1.46
C LEU A 67 -9.13 5.49 -0.61
N GLN A 68 -9.50 5.34 0.66
CA GLN A 68 -9.66 6.49 1.58
C GLN A 68 -8.36 7.28 1.73
N LYS A 69 -7.21 6.59 1.84
CA LYS A 69 -5.92 7.25 2.00
C LYS A 69 -5.45 7.91 0.71
N LEU A 70 -5.66 7.29 -0.44
CA LEU A 70 -5.40 7.91 -1.74
C LEU A 70 -6.28 9.14 -2.00
N ILE A 71 -7.56 9.09 -1.63
CA ILE A 71 -8.45 10.26 -1.71
C ILE A 71 -7.95 11.39 -0.80
N LYS A 72 -7.52 11.06 0.42
CA LYS A 72 -7.11 12.04 1.42
C LYS A 72 -5.75 12.68 1.12
N TYR A 73 -4.78 11.89 0.69
CA TYR A 73 -3.38 12.32 0.57
C TYR A 73 -2.88 12.36 -0.86
N GLY A 74 -3.55 11.69 -1.78
CA GLY A 74 -2.99 11.41 -3.11
C GLY A 74 -1.81 10.44 -3.02
N GLY A 75 -0.92 10.53 -4.01
CA GLY A 75 0.33 9.77 -4.01
C GLY A 75 0.18 8.35 -4.53
N ILE A 76 1.04 7.46 -4.04
CA ILE A 76 1.14 6.07 -4.48
C ILE A 76 0.89 5.15 -3.29
N TYR A 77 -0.01 4.20 -3.45
CA TYR A 77 -0.22 3.13 -2.48
C TYR A 77 0.55 1.88 -2.89
N LEU A 78 1.23 1.28 -1.94
CA LEU A 78 1.96 0.03 -2.12
C LEU A 78 1.63 -0.94 -0.98
N ASP A 79 1.40 -2.19 -1.34
CA ASP A 79 1.28 -3.24 -0.36
C ASP A 79 2.66 -3.57 0.25
N ILE A 80 2.65 -4.00 1.50
CA ILE A 80 3.87 -4.23 2.31
C ILE A 80 4.73 -5.41 1.81
N ASP A 81 4.26 -6.15 0.83
CA ASP A 81 4.95 -7.26 0.18
C ASP A 81 5.43 -6.93 -1.25
N SER A 82 5.22 -5.68 -1.70
CA SER A 82 5.64 -5.21 -3.01
C SER A 82 7.06 -4.62 -2.97
N ILE A 83 7.95 -5.08 -3.85
CA ILE A 83 9.32 -4.56 -3.98
C ILE A 83 9.41 -3.67 -5.20
N CYS A 84 9.79 -2.41 -5.01
CA CYS A 84 10.03 -1.48 -6.10
C CYS A 84 11.35 -1.80 -6.80
N LEU A 85 11.32 -1.94 -8.12
CA LEU A 85 12.49 -2.16 -8.97
C LEU A 85 12.84 -0.92 -9.81
N LYS A 86 11.84 -0.06 -10.07
CA LYS A 86 11.99 1.21 -10.81
C LYS A 86 11.21 2.30 -10.09
N SER A 87 11.63 3.55 -10.33
CA SER A 87 10.89 4.71 -9.84
C SER A 87 9.56 4.86 -10.57
N PHE A 88 8.55 5.31 -9.84
CA PHE A 88 7.24 5.66 -10.37
C PHE A 88 7.19 7.09 -10.95
N LYS A 89 8.33 7.79 -11.00
CA LYS A 89 8.39 9.20 -11.42
C LYS A 89 7.69 9.47 -12.76
N ASP A 90 7.88 8.58 -13.73
CA ASP A 90 7.28 8.72 -15.06
C ASP A 90 5.75 8.53 -15.05
N LEU A 91 5.23 7.88 -14.01
CA LEU A 91 3.79 7.62 -13.83
C LEU A 91 3.07 8.77 -13.09
N LEU A 92 3.79 9.68 -12.44
CA LEU A 92 3.19 10.77 -11.66
C LEU A 92 2.40 11.77 -12.50
N ASN A 93 2.63 11.81 -13.82
CA ASN A 93 1.88 12.68 -14.74
C ASN A 93 0.49 12.16 -15.10
N TYR A 94 0.18 10.93 -14.74
CA TYR A 94 -1.14 10.33 -14.98
C TYR A 94 -2.05 10.58 -13.78
N LYS A 95 -3.31 10.89 -14.05
CA LYS A 95 -4.32 11.09 -12.99
C LYS A 95 -4.66 9.83 -12.22
N PHE A 96 -4.49 8.68 -12.85
CA PHE A 96 -4.76 7.38 -12.27
C PHE A 96 -3.88 6.32 -12.95
N VAL A 97 -3.25 5.47 -12.15
CA VAL A 97 -2.44 4.33 -12.61
C VAL A 97 -2.79 3.12 -11.75
N MET A 98 -3.00 2.00 -12.38
CA MET A 98 -3.29 0.74 -11.70
C MET A 98 -2.58 -0.40 -12.43
N GLY A 99 -2.03 -1.35 -11.69
CA GLY A 99 -1.46 -2.57 -12.26
C GLY A 99 -2.57 -3.52 -12.73
N ILE A 100 -2.24 -4.34 -13.71
CA ILE A 100 -3.11 -5.44 -14.18
C ILE A 100 -2.71 -6.70 -13.42
N GLN A 101 -3.67 -7.32 -12.76
CA GLN A 101 -3.50 -8.64 -12.18
C GLN A 101 -3.81 -9.70 -13.26
N SER A 102 -2.77 -10.41 -13.74
CA SER A 102 -2.98 -11.53 -14.66
C SER A 102 -3.28 -12.82 -13.90
N ASN A 103 -4.27 -13.57 -14.35
CA ASN A 103 -4.52 -14.92 -13.88
C ASN A 103 -3.81 -15.92 -14.80
N LYS A 104 -3.27 -17.03 -14.26
CA LYS A 104 -2.56 -18.09 -15.01
C LYS A 104 -3.39 -18.70 -16.16
N ASN A 105 -4.69 -18.42 -16.22
CA ASN A 105 -5.64 -18.94 -17.21
C ASN A 105 -6.02 -17.93 -18.29
N ASN A 106 -5.18 -16.97 -18.64
CA ASN A 106 -5.39 -16.01 -19.75
C ASN A 106 -6.64 -15.14 -19.70
N SER A 107 -7.30 -14.99 -18.57
CA SER A 107 -8.32 -13.97 -18.38
C SER A 107 -7.69 -12.78 -17.66
N ASP A 108 -7.55 -11.66 -18.35
CA ASP A 108 -7.12 -10.40 -17.74
C ASP A 108 -8.17 -9.99 -16.71
N ILE A 109 -7.84 -10.11 -15.45
CA ILE A 109 -8.66 -9.58 -14.36
C ILE A 109 -8.16 -8.19 -14.06
N TYR A 110 -8.94 -7.20 -14.43
CA TYR A 110 -8.73 -5.82 -14.01
C TYR A 110 -9.17 -5.70 -12.55
N GLY A 111 -8.22 -5.62 -11.65
CA GLY A 111 -8.47 -5.48 -10.22
C GLY A 111 -7.49 -4.49 -9.60
N LEU A 112 -7.82 -4.02 -8.41
CA LEU A 112 -6.82 -3.39 -7.54
C LEU A 112 -5.79 -4.47 -7.24
N CYS A 113 -4.54 -4.29 -7.70
CA CYS A 113 -3.49 -5.26 -7.40
C CYS A 113 -3.30 -5.36 -5.89
N ASN A 114 -3.52 -6.56 -5.37
CA ASN A 114 -3.16 -6.91 -4.00
C ASN A 114 -1.68 -7.27 -3.93
#